data_cb7ca938431655af7eb1dc9dba65411d
#
_entry.id   cb7ca938431655af7eb1dc9dba65411d
#
_cell.length_a   1.000
_cell.length_b   1.000
_cell.length_c   1.000
_cell.angle_alpha   90.00
_cell.angle_beta   90.00
_cell.angle_gamma   90.00
#
_symmetry.space_group_name_H-M   'P 1'
#
loop_
_entity.id
_entity.type
_entity.pdbx_description
1 polymer ?
#
loop_
_entity_poly.entity_id
_entity_poly.type
_entity_poly.pdbx_seq_one_letter_code
_entity_poly.pdbx_strand_id
1 'polypeptide(L)'
;MHPVSARVSRLLVAAAVSVALPAMAAEYPIGKQHIEGGMELGTVYLQPITMDPEGMMRKASDSDIHLETDIHAVKNNPTGFAEGDWMPYLQVKYELSKVGTTQSVKGVLMPMVANDGPHYGDNVKLFGPGKYHVKIIVAPPATMGAAAFGRHIDKETGTGPWFKPFTVEYDFPFAGIGKKGGY
;
A
#
# COMPACT_ATOMS: atom_id res chain seq x y z
N MET A 1 -27.58 10.61 -77.51
CA MET A 1 -27.88 9.80 -76.32
C MET A 1 -26.58 9.54 -75.59
N HIS A 2 -26.34 10.24 -74.49
CA HIS A 2 -25.12 10.06 -73.63
C HIS A 2 -25.54 9.40 -72.30
N PRO A 3 -24.86 8.34 -71.82
CA PRO A 3 -25.18 7.72 -70.57
C PRO A 3 -24.59 8.54 -69.43
N VAL A 4 -25.44 8.87 -68.45
CA VAL A 4 -25.04 9.51 -67.14
C VAL A 4 -24.48 8.44 -66.24
N SER A 5 -23.21 8.56 -65.92
CA SER A 5 -22.52 7.67 -64.99
C SER A 5 -22.74 8.16 -63.58
N ALA A 6 -23.51 7.44 -62.77
CA ALA A 6 -23.72 7.73 -61.36
C ALA A 6 -22.49 7.26 -60.52
N ARG A 7 -21.75 8.19 -59.91
CA ARG A 7 -20.68 7.89 -58.92
C ARG A 7 -21.30 7.63 -57.56
N VAL A 8 -21.23 6.41 -57.06
CA VAL A 8 -21.60 6.03 -55.71
C VAL A 8 -20.38 6.30 -54.82
N SER A 9 -20.45 7.37 -54.02
CA SER A 9 -19.45 7.65 -52.97
C SER A 9 -19.72 6.75 -51.75
N ARG A 10 -18.85 5.80 -51.48
CA ARG A 10 -18.88 5.00 -50.26
C ARG A 10 -18.23 5.81 -49.12
N LEU A 11 -19.04 6.26 -48.16
CA LEU A 11 -18.54 6.79 -46.89
C LEU A 11 -18.01 5.62 -46.03
N LEU A 12 -16.72 5.59 -45.81
CA LEU A 12 -16.10 4.72 -44.80
C LEU A 12 -16.26 5.40 -43.43
N VAL A 13 -17.17 4.90 -42.60
CA VAL A 13 -17.25 5.29 -41.18
C VAL A 13 -16.21 4.48 -40.43
N ALA A 14 -15.12 5.13 -40.07
CA ALA A 14 -14.13 4.53 -39.16
C ALA A 14 -14.68 4.60 -37.72
N ALA A 15 -15.09 3.46 -37.18
CA ALA A 15 -15.44 3.33 -35.77
C ALA A 15 -14.13 3.35 -34.93
N ALA A 16 -13.90 4.44 -34.22
CA ALA A 16 -12.82 4.50 -33.22
C ALA A 16 -13.23 3.65 -32.00
N VAL A 17 -12.61 2.50 -31.85
CA VAL A 17 -12.73 1.68 -30.65
C VAL A 17 -11.85 2.33 -29.57
N SER A 18 -12.47 3.03 -28.64
CA SER A 18 -11.80 3.53 -27.42
C SER A 18 -11.54 2.35 -26.49
N VAL A 19 -10.32 1.87 -26.41
CA VAL A 19 -9.89 0.92 -25.41
C VAL A 19 -9.73 1.72 -24.10
N ALA A 20 -10.68 1.59 -23.18
CA ALA A 20 -10.52 2.10 -21.82
C ALA A 20 -9.44 1.22 -21.12
N LEU A 21 -8.27 1.77 -20.92
CA LEU A 21 -7.27 1.15 -20.04
C LEU A 21 -7.83 1.19 -18.62
N PRO A 22 -7.69 0.11 -17.83
CA PRO A 22 -8.05 0.16 -16.42
C PRO A 22 -7.24 1.27 -15.75
N ALA A 23 -7.91 2.17 -15.05
CA ALA A 23 -7.24 3.15 -14.20
C ALA A 23 -6.63 2.37 -13.02
N MET A 24 -5.33 2.16 -13.06
CA MET A 24 -4.58 1.70 -11.89
C MET A 24 -4.62 2.81 -10.85
N ALA A 25 -4.84 2.46 -9.59
CA ALA A 25 -4.69 3.40 -8.50
C ALA A 25 -3.26 3.98 -8.54
N ALA A 26 -3.14 5.30 -8.50
CA ALA A 26 -1.82 5.92 -8.50
C ALA A 26 -1.26 5.86 -7.07
N GLU A 27 -0.24 5.05 -6.88
CA GLU A 27 0.52 5.02 -5.63
C GLU A 27 1.53 6.14 -5.58
N TYR A 28 1.59 6.82 -4.44
CA TYR A 28 2.54 7.87 -4.16
C TYR A 28 3.56 7.37 -3.15
N PRO A 29 4.82 7.11 -3.55
CA PRO A 29 5.85 6.62 -2.65
C PRO A 29 6.14 7.58 -1.49
N ILE A 30 6.27 7.01 -0.30
CA ILE A 30 6.69 7.71 0.91
C ILE A 30 8.12 7.28 1.24
N GLY A 31 9.08 8.16 0.99
CA GLY A 31 10.49 7.87 1.22
C GLY A 31 11.08 6.90 0.21
N LYS A 32 12.06 6.12 0.66
CA LYS A 32 12.74 5.08 -0.11
C LYS A 32 12.50 3.72 0.53
N GLN A 33 12.65 2.66 -0.24
CA GLN A 33 12.69 1.31 0.32
C GLN A 33 13.72 1.22 1.46
N HIS A 34 13.36 0.51 2.51
CA HIS A 34 14.18 0.31 3.69
C HIS A 34 14.40 -1.19 3.94
N ILE A 35 15.64 -1.57 4.24
CA ILE A 35 15.99 -2.96 4.53
C ILE A 35 16.41 -3.07 5.99
N GLU A 36 15.64 -3.83 6.79
CA GLU A 36 15.93 -4.11 8.19
C GLU A 36 15.25 -5.41 8.64
N GLY A 37 15.83 -6.09 9.62
CA GLY A 37 15.25 -7.30 10.20
C GLY A 37 15.11 -8.47 9.23
N GLY A 38 15.85 -8.50 8.12
CA GLY A 38 15.72 -9.51 7.07
C GLY A 38 14.57 -9.23 6.10
N MET A 39 14.02 -8.01 6.10
CA MET A 39 12.88 -7.60 5.27
C MET A 39 13.19 -6.33 4.50
N GLU A 40 12.53 -6.15 3.37
CA GLU A 40 12.41 -4.91 2.61
C GLU A 40 11.03 -4.30 2.86
N LEU A 41 10.99 -3.01 3.13
CA LEU A 41 9.77 -2.24 3.33
C LEU A 41 9.64 -1.19 2.23
N GLY A 42 8.48 -1.13 1.57
CA GLY A 42 8.04 -0.04 0.71
C GLY A 42 6.81 0.62 1.32
N THR A 43 6.81 1.92 1.50
CA THR A 43 5.65 2.66 2.04
C THR A 43 5.11 3.60 0.99
N VAL A 44 3.79 3.57 0.81
CA VAL A 44 3.08 4.41 -0.17
C VAL A 44 1.79 4.98 0.44
N TYR A 45 1.18 5.93 -0.23
CA TYR A 45 -0.21 6.27 -0.01
C TYR A 45 -0.95 6.37 -1.36
N LEU A 46 -2.24 6.09 -1.32
CA LEU A 46 -3.15 6.18 -2.46
C LEU A 46 -4.51 6.71 -1.99
N GLN A 47 -5.50 6.74 -2.90
CA GLN A 47 -6.87 7.09 -2.53
C GLN A 47 -7.42 6.11 -1.47
N PRO A 48 -8.33 6.56 -0.57
CA PRO A 48 -8.98 5.66 0.37
C PRO A 48 -9.69 4.50 -0.33
N ILE A 49 -9.57 3.32 0.25
CA ILE A 49 -10.13 2.07 -0.30
C ILE A 49 -11.39 1.64 0.46
N THR A 50 -12.21 0.82 -0.17
CA THR A 50 -13.33 0.12 0.48
C THR A 50 -12.93 -1.32 0.77
N MET A 51 -13.23 -1.78 1.98
CA MET A 51 -12.84 -3.10 2.49
C MET A 51 -14.06 -4.02 2.62
N ASP A 52 -13.86 -5.30 2.42
CA ASP A 52 -14.79 -6.37 2.80
C ASP A 52 -14.12 -7.30 3.83
N PRO A 53 -14.73 -7.53 5.01
CA PRO A 53 -15.99 -6.94 5.49
C PRO A 53 -15.85 -5.44 5.86
N GLU A 54 -16.94 -4.69 5.68
CA GLU A 54 -16.99 -3.29 6.11
C GLU A 54 -16.78 -3.14 7.63
N GLY A 55 -16.25 -2.00 8.07
CA GLY A 55 -16.08 -1.66 9.49
C GLY A 55 -14.74 -2.09 10.09
N MET A 56 -13.86 -2.73 9.32
CA MET A 56 -12.52 -3.10 9.78
C MET A 56 -11.59 -1.88 9.90
N MET A 57 -11.84 -0.82 9.13
CA MET A 57 -11.09 0.44 9.17
C MET A 57 -12.04 1.63 8.98
N ARG A 58 -11.51 2.86 8.97
CA ARG A 58 -12.25 4.07 8.65
C ARG A 58 -12.84 3.98 7.24
N LYS A 59 -14.09 4.44 7.07
CA LYS A 59 -14.74 4.47 5.75
C LYS A 59 -13.95 5.32 4.77
N ALA A 60 -13.94 4.95 3.50
CA ALA A 60 -13.28 5.70 2.44
C ALA A 60 -13.78 7.15 2.37
N SER A 61 -15.10 7.38 2.49
CA SER A 61 -15.71 8.73 2.53
C SER A 61 -15.21 9.64 3.65
N ASP A 62 -14.69 9.07 4.74
CA ASP A 62 -14.27 9.78 5.94
C ASP A 62 -12.74 9.90 6.03
N SER A 63 -12.03 9.49 4.99
CA SER A 63 -10.58 9.40 4.92
C SER A 63 -10.01 10.28 3.81
N ASP A 64 -8.74 10.60 3.89
CA ASP A 64 -8.03 11.37 2.87
C ASP A 64 -7.03 10.51 2.09
N ILE A 65 -6.48 9.48 2.72
CA ILE A 65 -5.54 8.53 2.08
C ILE A 65 -5.81 7.11 2.57
N HIS A 66 -5.38 6.12 1.79
CA HIS A 66 -5.01 4.80 2.26
C HIS A 66 -3.49 4.80 2.43
N LEU A 67 -3.01 4.59 3.65
CA LEU A 67 -1.59 4.45 3.97
C LEU A 67 -1.25 2.97 3.92
N GLU A 68 -0.22 2.61 3.17
CA GLU A 68 0.14 1.23 2.90
C GLU A 68 1.63 0.99 3.10
N THR A 69 1.98 -0.21 3.57
CA THR A 69 3.37 -0.67 3.65
C THR A 69 3.46 -2.12 3.19
N ASP A 70 4.21 -2.34 2.12
CA ASP A 70 4.62 -3.65 1.64
C ASP A 70 5.83 -4.12 2.43
N ILE A 71 5.79 -5.36 2.91
CA ILE A 71 6.90 -5.93 3.68
C ILE A 71 7.19 -7.33 3.14
N HIS A 72 8.35 -7.49 2.52
CA HIS A 72 8.77 -8.74 1.91
C HIS A 72 10.12 -9.20 2.46
N ALA A 73 10.31 -10.52 2.54
CA ALA A 73 11.56 -11.11 2.94
C ALA A 73 12.66 -10.83 1.91
N VAL A 74 13.85 -10.43 2.37
CA VAL A 74 15.02 -10.33 1.52
C VAL A 74 15.79 -11.64 1.46
N LYS A 75 16.74 -11.75 0.54
CA LYS A 75 17.63 -12.90 0.42
C LYS A 75 18.30 -13.23 1.74
N ASN A 76 18.39 -14.52 2.05
CA ASN A 76 18.93 -15.01 3.32
C ASN A 76 18.14 -14.55 4.56
N ASN A 77 16.84 -14.40 4.44
CA ASN A 77 15.97 -14.09 5.59
C ASN A 77 16.18 -15.14 6.70
N PRO A 78 16.51 -14.73 7.94
CA PRO A 78 16.84 -15.67 9.01
C PRO A 78 15.62 -16.40 9.59
N THR A 79 14.41 -15.93 9.32
CA THR A 79 13.17 -16.47 9.89
C THR A 79 12.48 -17.51 9.02
N GLY A 80 13.15 -17.97 7.93
CA GLY A 80 12.70 -19.10 7.11
C GLY A 80 11.84 -18.73 5.90
N PHE A 81 11.60 -17.46 5.65
CA PHE A 81 10.89 -16.99 4.46
C PHE A 81 11.81 -16.94 3.25
N ALA A 82 11.30 -17.30 2.07
CA ALA A 82 12.03 -17.15 0.82
C ALA A 82 12.12 -15.67 0.40
N GLU A 83 13.11 -15.33 -0.42
CA GLU A 83 13.23 -14.00 -1.01
C GLU A 83 11.95 -13.63 -1.79
N GLY A 84 11.37 -12.48 -1.47
CA GLY A 84 10.13 -11.99 -2.06
C GLY A 84 8.85 -12.46 -1.37
N ASP A 85 8.93 -13.39 -0.41
CA ASP A 85 7.74 -13.78 0.37
C ASP A 85 7.20 -12.57 1.15
N TRP A 86 5.90 -12.34 1.09
CA TRP A 86 5.25 -11.39 1.98
C TRP A 86 5.36 -11.84 3.44
N MET A 87 5.67 -10.93 4.34
CA MET A 87 5.87 -11.23 5.77
C MET A 87 4.54 -11.16 6.54
N PRO A 88 3.89 -12.28 6.85
CA PRO A 88 2.60 -12.32 7.52
C PRO A 88 2.68 -12.05 9.03
N TYR A 89 1.53 -11.71 9.62
CA TYR A 89 1.32 -11.60 11.07
C TYR A 89 2.20 -10.59 11.81
N LEU A 90 2.91 -9.70 11.12
CA LEU A 90 3.65 -8.63 11.75
C LEU A 90 2.69 -7.66 12.47
N GLN A 91 3.15 -7.05 13.55
CA GLN A 91 2.47 -5.96 14.20
C GLN A 91 3.01 -4.64 13.63
N VAL A 92 2.24 -4.05 12.70
CA VAL A 92 2.64 -2.81 12.03
C VAL A 92 1.78 -1.66 12.53
N LYS A 93 2.43 -0.59 13.05
CA LYS A 93 1.76 0.61 13.54
C LYS A 93 2.31 1.84 12.84
N TYR A 94 1.51 2.90 12.83
CA TYR A 94 1.97 4.19 12.34
C TYR A 94 1.70 5.32 13.34
N GLU A 95 2.56 6.33 13.30
CA GLU A 95 2.33 7.64 13.89
C GLU A 95 2.58 8.67 12.79
N LEU A 96 1.60 9.52 12.52
CA LEU A 96 1.64 10.51 11.45
C LEU A 96 1.36 11.89 12.03
N SER A 97 2.22 12.86 11.74
CA SER A 97 2.08 14.24 12.22
C SER A 97 2.22 15.24 11.08
N LYS A 98 1.46 16.34 11.14
CA LYS A 98 1.60 17.45 10.20
C LYS A 98 2.73 18.36 10.65
N VAL A 99 3.75 18.53 9.81
CA VAL A 99 4.94 19.32 10.12
C VAL A 99 4.57 20.78 10.41
N GLY A 100 5.16 21.35 11.46
CA GLY A 100 4.91 22.73 11.90
C GLY A 100 3.61 22.91 12.71
N THR A 101 2.96 21.82 13.11
CA THR A 101 1.74 21.84 13.94
C THR A 101 1.82 20.84 15.08
N THR A 102 0.84 20.81 15.96
CA THR A 102 0.67 19.79 17.02
C THR A 102 -0.28 18.66 16.59
N GLN A 103 -0.75 18.68 15.34
CA GLN A 103 -1.71 17.71 14.84
C GLN A 103 -1.02 16.37 14.52
N SER A 104 -1.54 15.30 15.07
CA SER A 104 -1.05 13.95 14.84
C SER A 104 -2.19 12.93 14.88
N VAL A 105 -1.99 11.82 14.20
CA VAL A 105 -2.84 10.62 14.23
C VAL A 105 -1.96 9.39 14.27
N LYS A 106 -2.43 8.35 14.92
CA LYS A 106 -1.76 7.06 14.99
C LYS A 106 -2.75 5.92 14.89
N GLY A 107 -2.30 4.79 14.40
CA GLY A 107 -3.12 3.62 14.20
C GLY A 107 -2.31 2.36 13.95
N VAL A 108 -2.99 1.35 13.47
CA VAL A 108 -2.45 0.05 13.10
C VAL A 108 -2.67 -0.14 11.61
N LEU A 109 -1.62 -0.52 10.89
CA LEU A 109 -1.76 -1.02 9.53
C LEU A 109 -2.10 -2.51 9.63
N MET A 110 -3.30 -2.86 9.16
CA MET A 110 -3.80 -4.23 9.23
C MET A 110 -3.45 -5.01 7.96
N PRO A 111 -3.26 -6.33 8.05
CA PRO A 111 -3.02 -7.15 6.88
C PRO A 111 -4.26 -7.19 5.98
N MET A 112 -4.05 -7.01 4.69
CA MET A 112 -5.09 -7.08 3.67
C MET A 112 -4.51 -7.49 2.33
N VAL A 113 -5.36 -7.66 1.32
CA VAL A 113 -4.96 -8.04 -0.03
C VAL A 113 -5.64 -7.15 -1.06
N ALA A 114 -4.89 -6.71 -2.05
CA ALA A 114 -5.37 -6.06 -3.26
C ALA A 114 -5.02 -6.89 -4.52
N ASN A 115 -5.30 -6.35 -5.69
CA ASN A 115 -5.03 -7.05 -6.96
C ASN A 115 -3.53 -7.20 -7.29
N ASP A 116 -2.68 -6.46 -6.64
CA ASP A 116 -1.21 -6.48 -6.74
C ASP A 116 -0.53 -7.28 -5.63
N GLY A 117 -1.26 -7.67 -4.59
CA GLY A 117 -0.74 -8.55 -3.55
C GLY A 117 -1.19 -8.21 -2.13
N PRO A 118 -0.68 -8.97 -1.15
CA PRO A 118 -0.93 -8.73 0.26
C PRO A 118 -0.02 -7.62 0.81
N HIS A 119 -0.58 -6.75 1.65
CA HIS A 119 0.11 -5.63 2.28
C HIS A 119 -0.46 -5.31 3.67
N TYR A 120 0.13 -4.33 4.36
CA TYR A 120 -0.39 -3.75 5.59
C TYR A 120 -0.91 -2.34 5.31
N GLY A 121 -2.19 -2.05 5.63
CA GLY A 121 -2.80 -0.77 5.30
C GLY A 121 -3.85 -0.28 6.29
N ASP A 122 -4.17 1.02 6.21
CA ASP A 122 -5.25 1.67 6.93
C ASP A 122 -5.73 2.92 6.17
N ASN A 123 -7.03 3.20 6.25
CA ASN A 123 -7.61 4.45 5.77
C ASN A 123 -7.41 5.56 6.81
N VAL A 124 -6.74 6.63 6.43
CA VAL A 124 -6.32 7.70 7.35
C VAL A 124 -6.95 9.03 6.99
N LYS A 125 -7.50 9.72 8.02
CA LYS A 125 -7.90 11.12 7.92
C LYS A 125 -6.72 12.01 8.25
N LEU A 126 -6.32 12.85 7.29
CA LEU A 126 -5.25 13.84 7.44
C LEU A 126 -5.78 15.20 7.93
N PHE A 127 -4.89 16.16 8.08
CA PHE A 127 -5.17 17.53 8.54
C PHE A 127 -5.08 18.55 7.39
N GLY A 128 -5.54 18.17 6.17
CA GLY A 128 -5.47 18.95 4.96
C GLY A 128 -4.07 18.97 4.30
N PRO A 129 -3.90 19.69 3.18
CA PRO A 129 -2.64 19.74 2.45
C PRO A 129 -1.47 20.21 3.31
N GLY A 130 -0.28 19.69 3.04
CA GLY A 130 0.94 20.09 3.75
C GLY A 130 2.02 19.01 3.73
N LYS A 131 3.10 19.25 4.47
CA LYS A 131 4.15 18.27 4.72
C LYS A 131 3.83 17.44 5.96
N TYR A 132 4.02 16.16 5.86
CA TYR A 132 3.77 15.20 6.93
C TYR A 132 5.04 14.44 7.26
N HIS A 133 5.14 14.06 8.53
CA HIS A 133 6.14 13.13 9.05
C HIS A 133 5.42 11.86 9.48
N VAL A 134 5.88 10.70 9.00
CA VAL A 134 5.32 9.39 9.37
C VAL A 134 6.39 8.50 9.95
N LYS A 135 6.02 7.78 11.01
CA LYS A 135 6.78 6.69 11.61
C LYS A 135 6.03 5.39 11.35
N ILE A 136 6.71 4.42 10.77
CA ILE A 136 6.23 3.05 10.62
C ILE A 136 6.97 2.19 11.64
N ILE A 137 6.24 1.61 12.57
CA ILE A 137 6.77 0.81 13.67
C ILE A 137 6.45 -0.64 13.37
N VAL A 138 7.47 -1.45 13.15
CA VAL A 138 7.34 -2.86 12.79
C VAL A 138 7.81 -3.73 13.94
N ALA A 139 6.95 -4.63 14.40
CA ALA A 139 7.26 -5.60 15.44
C ALA A 139 6.96 -7.03 14.96
N PRO A 140 7.63 -8.04 15.51
CA PRO A 140 7.37 -9.43 15.21
C PRO A 140 5.92 -9.84 15.49
N PRO A 141 5.48 -11.00 14.98
CA PRO A 141 4.18 -11.56 15.31
C PRO A 141 3.95 -11.66 16.82
N ALA A 142 2.68 -11.58 17.22
CA ALA A 142 2.30 -11.82 18.60
C ALA A 142 2.69 -13.25 19.03
N THR A 143 3.06 -13.40 20.30
CA THR A 143 3.45 -14.71 20.85
C THR A 143 2.26 -15.53 21.39
N MET A 144 1.11 -14.90 21.54
CA MET A 144 -0.13 -15.53 22.03
C MET A 144 -1.35 -14.94 21.35
N GLY A 145 -2.47 -15.68 21.42
CA GLY A 145 -3.75 -15.26 20.84
C GLY A 145 -3.93 -15.67 19.37
N ALA A 146 -5.02 -15.26 18.76
CA ALA A 146 -5.38 -15.62 17.39
C ALA A 146 -4.41 -15.11 16.31
N ALA A 147 -3.64 -14.06 16.63
CA ALA A 147 -2.61 -13.49 15.74
C ALA A 147 -1.19 -14.00 16.08
N ALA A 148 -1.06 -15.07 16.87
CA ALA A 148 0.24 -15.67 17.14
C ALA A 148 0.73 -16.43 15.90
N PHE A 149 2.01 -16.24 15.57
CA PHE A 149 2.68 -16.95 14.50
C PHE A 149 3.96 -17.59 15.04
N GLY A 150 3.95 -18.90 15.19
CA GLY A 150 5.06 -19.66 15.75
C GLY A 150 6.18 -19.88 14.75
N ARG A 151 7.36 -20.21 15.24
CA ARG A 151 8.50 -20.72 14.46
C ARG A 151 9.03 -22.00 15.06
N HIS A 152 9.61 -22.85 14.26
CA HIS A 152 10.33 -24.03 14.74
C HIS A 152 11.64 -23.61 15.39
N ILE A 153 12.03 -24.26 16.47
CA ILE A 153 13.27 -24.04 17.21
C ILE A 153 14.11 -25.31 17.41
N ASP A 154 13.59 -26.43 16.88
CA ASP A 154 14.31 -27.71 16.92
C ASP A 154 15.54 -27.68 15.98
N LYS A 155 16.43 -28.65 16.17
CA LYS A 155 17.71 -28.70 15.45
C LYS A 155 17.55 -28.96 13.96
N GLU A 156 16.54 -29.75 13.59
CA GLU A 156 16.35 -30.26 12.23
C GLU A 156 15.62 -29.26 11.33
N THR A 157 14.64 -28.53 11.87
CA THR A 157 13.76 -27.65 11.08
C THR A 157 13.66 -26.23 11.62
N GLY A 158 14.41 -25.91 12.67
CA GLY A 158 14.35 -24.62 13.35
C GLY A 158 14.82 -23.47 12.48
N THR A 159 14.18 -22.31 12.62
CA THR A 159 14.56 -21.04 12.00
C THR A 159 15.27 -20.11 12.99
N GLY A 160 15.89 -19.07 12.50
CA GLY A 160 16.46 -18.01 13.34
C GLY A 160 15.42 -17.29 14.19
N PRO A 161 15.84 -16.54 15.21
CA PRO A 161 14.91 -15.78 16.06
C PRO A 161 14.26 -14.64 15.27
N TRP A 162 13.07 -14.23 15.74
CA TRP A 162 12.45 -13.02 15.23
C TRP A 162 13.37 -11.80 15.45
N PHE A 163 13.25 -10.85 14.57
CA PHE A 163 13.93 -9.56 14.66
C PHE A 163 13.46 -8.74 15.90
N LYS A 164 14.23 -7.74 16.28
CA LYS A 164 13.78 -6.78 17.30
C LYS A 164 12.89 -5.72 16.66
N PRO A 165 11.85 -5.21 17.35
CA PRO A 165 11.04 -4.13 16.82
C PRO A 165 11.92 -2.94 16.39
N PHE A 166 11.56 -2.33 15.26
CA PHE A 166 12.27 -1.17 14.72
C PHE A 166 11.27 -0.13 14.18
N THR A 167 11.78 1.06 13.90
CA THR A 167 10.97 2.18 13.38
C THR A 167 11.65 2.76 12.14
N VAL A 168 10.88 2.97 11.09
CA VAL A 168 11.30 3.71 9.90
C VAL A 168 10.55 5.02 9.85
N GLU A 169 11.26 6.12 9.54
CA GLU A 169 10.68 7.46 9.55
C GLU A 169 10.86 8.15 8.19
N TYR A 170 9.81 8.82 7.72
CA TYR A 170 9.80 9.51 6.44
C TYR A 170 9.07 10.84 6.53
N ASP A 171 9.44 11.75 5.66
CA ASP A 171 8.67 12.96 5.34
C ASP A 171 8.08 12.85 3.95
N PHE A 172 6.82 13.28 3.78
CA PHE A 172 6.17 13.32 2.49
C PHE A 172 5.23 14.52 2.34
N PRO A 173 5.04 15.06 1.13
CA PRO A 173 4.04 16.07 0.86
C PRO A 173 2.69 15.43 0.54
N PHE A 174 1.60 16.00 1.07
CA PHE A 174 0.24 15.71 0.64
C PHE A 174 -0.36 16.96 0.02
N ALA A 175 -0.69 16.92 -1.28
CA ALA A 175 -1.21 18.07 -2.01
C ALA A 175 -2.72 18.29 -1.84
N GLY A 176 -3.42 17.33 -1.27
CA GLY A 176 -4.87 17.29 -1.12
C GLY A 176 -5.56 16.41 -2.17
N ILE A 177 -6.77 16.01 -1.88
CA ILE A 177 -7.62 15.17 -2.75
C ILE A 177 -7.84 15.87 -4.09
N GLY A 178 -7.74 15.13 -5.20
CA GLY A 178 -7.94 15.64 -6.56
C GLY A 178 -6.86 16.60 -7.06
N LYS A 179 -5.70 16.67 -6.42
CA LYS A 179 -4.54 17.46 -6.85
C LYS A 179 -3.43 16.55 -7.39
N LYS A 180 -2.58 17.08 -8.29
CA LYS A 180 -1.36 16.37 -8.70
C LYS A 180 -0.47 16.17 -7.46
N GLY A 181 -0.10 14.92 -7.15
CA GLY A 181 0.55 14.54 -5.90
C GLY A 181 -0.40 14.34 -4.72
N GLY A 182 -1.71 14.35 -4.97
CA GLY A 182 -2.80 13.71 -4.27
C GLY A 182 -3.38 12.64 -5.20
N TYR A 183 -4.61 12.25 -5.10
CA TYR A 183 -5.26 11.28 -6.00
C TYR A 183 -6.57 11.84 -6.54
#